data_c11975f2301ef96bb16871e36281a4f8
#
_entry.id   c11975f2301ef96bb16871e36281a4f8
#
_cell.length_a   1.000
_cell.length_b   1.000
_cell.length_c   1.000
_cell.angle_alpha   90.00
_cell.angle_beta   90.00
_cell.angle_gamma   90.00
#
_symmetry.space_group_name_H-M   'P 1'
#
loop_
_entity.id
_entity.type
_entity.pdbx_description
1 polymer ?
#
loop_
_entity_poly.entity_id
_entity_poly.type
_entity_poly.pdbx_seq_one_letter_code
_entity_poly.pdbx_strand_id
1 'polypeptide(L)'
;MAYPAYIFGYTYVGFFEFRGLLSQILNDTSIKLDILNMSGAIFIFTIAMFPYVFILARVSFSMVSKSVVELISLYKLNPIKAFFTVYLPLSYPAIFAGTILAIMETLSDYGTVLYFGIETFSVGIFKSWFGYGDLGGAINIAIILLVFVFLILLVEHNIRKKLKFSSSTNSS
;
A
#
# COMPACT_ATOMS: atom_id res chain seq x y z
N MET A 1 9.64 5.33 -10.48
CA MET A 1 9.52 3.95 -10.99
C MET A 1 9.13 3.07 -9.83
N ALA A 2 8.03 2.34 -9.91
CA ALA A 2 7.69 1.34 -8.90
C ALA A 2 8.43 0.04 -9.29
N TYR A 3 9.35 -0.39 -8.45
CA TYR A 3 9.96 -1.71 -8.59
C TYR A 3 9.00 -2.76 -7.99
N PRO A 4 8.93 -3.97 -8.56
CA PRO A 4 8.16 -5.07 -7.98
C PRO A 4 8.60 -5.35 -6.53
N ALA A 5 7.63 -5.64 -5.65
CA ALA A 5 7.89 -5.82 -4.22
C ALA A 5 8.90 -6.94 -3.92
N TYR A 6 8.94 -8.01 -4.74
CA TYR A 6 9.88 -9.10 -4.57
C TYR A 6 11.34 -8.67 -4.72
N ILE A 7 11.64 -7.66 -5.57
CA ILE A 7 13.01 -7.12 -5.72
C ILE A 7 13.45 -6.45 -4.42
N PHE A 8 12.55 -5.66 -3.81
CA PHE A 8 12.81 -5.10 -2.49
C PHE A 8 13.03 -6.19 -1.45
N GLY A 9 12.15 -7.20 -1.42
CA GLY A 9 12.26 -8.33 -0.52
C GLY A 9 13.62 -9.01 -0.62
N TYR A 10 14.03 -9.38 -1.82
CA TYR A 10 15.29 -10.03 -2.08
C TYR A 10 16.50 -9.17 -1.68
N THR A 11 16.48 -7.88 -2.04
CA THR A 11 17.58 -6.96 -1.75
C THR A 11 17.72 -6.71 -0.25
N TYR A 12 16.62 -6.46 0.46
CA TYR A 12 16.66 -6.19 1.89
C TYR A 12 17.01 -7.44 2.70
N VAL A 13 16.48 -8.62 2.33
CA VAL A 13 16.88 -9.87 2.99
C VAL A 13 18.38 -10.10 2.82
N GLY A 14 18.91 -9.96 1.60
CA GLY A 14 20.34 -10.09 1.36
C GLY A 14 21.19 -9.06 2.10
N PHE A 15 20.66 -7.86 2.36
CA PHE A 15 21.35 -6.83 3.13
C PHE A 15 21.43 -7.17 4.62
N PHE A 16 20.37 -7.75 5.19
CA PHE A 16 20.26 -8.07 6.62
C PHE A 16 20.66 -9.50 6.98
N GLU A 17 20.93 -10.37 5.98
CA GLU A 17 21.30 -11.76 6.19
C GLU A 17 22.64 -11.89 6.92
N PHE A 18 22.89 -13.06 7.52
CA PHE A 18 24.02 -13.36 8.39
C PHE A 18 25.42 -13.02 7.83
N ARG A 19 25.59 -13.01 6.51
CA ARG A 19 26.79 -12.53 5.80
C ARG A 19 26.49 -11.38 4.86
N GLY A 20 25.40 -10.67 5.13
CA GLY A 20 24.97 -9.53 4.34
C GLY A 20 25.86 -8.31 4.52
N LEU A 21 25.59 -7.27 3.73
CA LEU A 21 26.36 -6.03 3.75
C LEU A 21 26.36 -5.37 5.14
N LEU A 22 25.27 -5.50 5.91
CA LEU A 22 25.17 -4.91 7.25
C LEU A 22 26.19 -5.53 8.21
N SER A 23 26.29 -6.86 8.23
CA SER A 23 27.25 -7.57 9.10
C SER A 23 28.70 -7.28 8.70
N GLN A 24 28.96 -7.07 7.42
CA GLN A 24 30.29 -6.69 6.92
C GLN A 24 30.66 -5.24 7.30
N ILE A 25 29.71 -4.30 7.21
CA ILE A 25 29.94 -2.88 7.56
C ILE A 25 30.15 -2.71 9.05
N LEU A 26 29.37 -3.42 9.89
CA LEU A 26 29.47 -3.32 11.34
C LEU A 26 30.59 -4.18 11.94
N ASN A 27 31.27 -4.99 11.13
CA ASN A 27 32.31 -5.93 11.54
C ASN A 27 31.87 -6.87 12.68
N ASP A 28 30.55 -7.10 12.78
CA ASP A 28 29.90 -7.89 13.82
C ASP A 28 29.02 -8.97 13.18
N THR A 29 29.47 -10.21 13.27
CA THR A 29 28.75 -11.39 12.75
C THR A 29 27.62 -11.87 13.67
N SER A 30 27.44 -11.23 14.83
CA SER A 30 26.42 -11.64 15.81
C SER A 30 25.04 -11.04 15.49
N ILE A 31 24.97 -10.02 14.63
CA ILE A 31 23.71 -9.36 14.28
C ILE A 31 22.98 -10.21 13.24
N LYS A 32 22.01 -10.98 13.70
CA LYS A 32 21.02 -11.68 12.87
C LYS A 32 19.70 -10.96 12.98
N LEU A 33 19.34 -10.20 11.97
CA LEU A 33 17.97 -9.75 11.80
C LEU A 33 17.27 -10.73 10.86
N ASP A 34 16.54 -11.66 11.43
CA ASP A 34 15.67 -12.54 10.65
C ASP A 34 14.48 -11.72 10.16
N ILE A 35 14.51 -11.36 8.87
CA ILE A 35 13.45 -10.58 8.23
C ILE A 35 12.46 -11.51 7.51
N LEU A 36 12.79 -12.80 7.32
CA LEU A 36 11.91 -13.77 6.66
C LEU A 36 10.76 -14.19 7.56
N ASN A 37 9.93 -13.20 7.91
CA ASN A 37 8.75 -13.35 8.75
C ASN A 37 7.66 -12.35 8.34
N MET A 38 6.49 -12.44 8.95
CA MET A 38 5.35 -11.57 8.68
C MET A 38 5.68 -10.08 8.86
N SER A 39 6.45 -9.73 9.89
CA SER A 39 6.84 -8.34 10.16
C SER A 39 7.76 -7.79 9.07
N GLY A 40 8.69 -8.60 8.59
CA GLY A 40 9.57 -8.23 7.47
C GLY A 40 8.79 -8.06 6.17
N ALA A 41 7.84 -8.94 5.89
CA ALA A 41 6.96 -8.79 4.72
C ALA A 41 6.15 -7.50 4.77
N ILE A 42 5.56 -7.16 5.92
CA ILE A 42 4.83 -5.91 6.12
C ILE A 42 5.74 -4.70 5.86
N PHE A 43 6.96 -4.74 6.37
CA PHE A 43 7.95 -3.68 6.14
C PHE A 43 8.27 -3.51 4.65
N ILE A 44 8.53 -4.62 3.94
CA ILE A 44 8.83 -4.60 2.50
C ILE A 44 7.65 -4.08 1.70
N PHE A 45 6.43 -4.57 1.96
CA PHE A 45 5.24 -4.06 1.27
C PHE A 45 4.99 -2.58 1.57
N THR A 46 5.24 -2.12 2.78
CA THR A 46 5.12 -0.70 3.12
C THR A 46 6.03 0.16 2.27
N ILE A 47 7.30 -0.22 2.12
CA ILE A 47 8.26 0.52 1.29
C ILE A 47 7.90 0.41 -0.20
N ALA A 48 7.54 -0.78 -0.69
CA ALA A 48 7.23 -1.00 -2.09
C ALA A 48 5.93 -0.29 -2.53
N MET A 49 4.92 -0.23 -1.65
CA MET A 49 3.61 0.36 -1.95
C MET A 49 3.52 1.86 -1.61
N PHE A 50 4.43 2.38 -0.79
CA PHE A 50 4.49 3.81 -0.47
C PHE A 50 4.43 4.74 -1.70
N PRO A 51 5.15 4.48 -2.82
CA PRO A 51 5.11 5.34 -3.99
C PRO A 51 3.73 5.50 -4.61
N TYR A 52 2.87 4.48 -4.55
CA TYR A 52 1.51 4.55 -5.10
C TYR A 52 0.69 5.61 -4.39
N VAL A 53 0.69 5.58 -3.06
CA VAL A 53 -0.03 6.57 -2.24
C VAL A 53 0.62 7.94 -2.35
N PHE A 54 1.95 8.00 -2.28
CA PHE A 54 2.72 9.24 -2.32
C PHE A 54 2.53 10.02 -3.60
N ILE A 55 2.60 9.37 -4.77
CA ILE A 55 2.46 10.05 -6.07
C ILE A 55 1.06 10.64 -6.20
N LEU A 56 0.01 9.89 -5.88
CA LEU A 56 -1.36 10.37 -5.97
C LEU A 56 -1.65 11.50 -4.98
N ALA A 57 -1.15 11.38 -3.76
CA ALA A 57 -1.22 12.45 -2.76
C ALA A 57 -0.50 13.72 -3.24
N ARG A 58 0.74 13.58 -3.72
CA ARG A 58 1.54 14.70 -4.22
C ARG A 58 0.86 15.43 -5.38
N VAL A 59 0.34 14.69 -6.35
CA VAL A 59 -0.40 15.28 -7.48
C VAL A 59 -1.62 16.04 -6.96
N SER A 60 -2.40 15.45 -6.06
CA SER A 60 -3.57 16.10 -5.49
C SER A 60 -3.22 17.37 -4.72
N PHE A 61 -2.17 17.37 -3.91
CA PHE A 61 -1.70 18.57 -3.22
C PHE A 61 -1.23 19.67 -4.19
N SER A 62 -0.61 19.30 -5.30
CA SER A 62 -0.17 20.27 -6.32
C SER A 62 -1.30 20.89 -7.12
N MET A 63 -2.48 20.25 -7.13
CA MET A 63 -3.69 20.74 -7.83
C MET A 63 -4.54 21.68 -6.96
N VAL A 64 -4.17 21.92 -5.71
CA VAL A 64 -4.87 22.90 -4.85
C VAL A 64 -4.77 24.28 -5.47
N SER A 65 -5.91 24.93 -5.69
CA SER A 65 -6.00 26.21 -6.39
C SER A 65 -5.30 27.34 -5.63
N LYS A 66 -4.74 28.29 -6.37
CA LYS A 66 -4.12 29.49 -5.78
C LYS A 66 -5.07 30.24 -4.85
N SER A 67 -6.35 30.32 -5.20
CA SER A 67 -7.38 30.96 -4.39
C SER A 67 -7.50 30.35 -2.99
N VAL A 68 -7.39 29.02 -2.87
CA VAL A 68 -7.40 28.34 -1.56
C VAL A 68 -6.16 28.71 -0.76
N VAL A 69 -4.99 28.78 -1.40
CA VAL A 69 -3.73 29.17 -0.75
C VAL A 69 -3.79 30.63 -0.27
N GLU A 70 -4.37 31.53 -1.06
CA GLU A 70 -4.58 32.93 -0.69
C GLU A 70 -5.54 33.06 0.51
N LEU A 71 -6.64 32.30 0.52
CA LEU A 71 -7.55 32.26 1.67
C LEU A 71 -6.85 31.79 2.94
N ILE A 72 -6.02 30.74 2.88
CA ILE A 72 -5.24 30.26 4.01
C ILE A 72 -4.33 31.39 4.56
N SER A 73 -3.72 32.16 3.67
CA SER A 73 -2.85 33.29 4.01
C SER A 73 -3.63 34.45 4.64
N LEU A 74 -4.80 34.78 4.11
CA LEU A 74 -5.68 35.82 4.64
C LEU A 74 -6.16 35.52 6.07
N TYR A 75 -6.52 34.24 6.32
CA TYR A 75 -6.93 33.79 7.65
C TYR A 75 -5.75 33.55 8.61
N LYS A 76 -4.51 33.79 8.19
CA LYS A 76 -3.28 33.56 8.97
C LYS A 76 -3.26 32.21 9.67
N LEU A 77 -3.74 31.16 8.98
CA LEU A 77 -3.75 29.82 9.53
C LEU A 77 -2.31 29.30 9.70
N ASN A 78 -2.05 28.69 10.84
CA ASN A 78 -0.80 27.98 11.06
C ASN A 78 -0.65 26.86 9.98
N PRO A 79 0.54 26.67 9.38
CA PRO A 79 0.78 25.65 8.36
C PRO A 79 0.30 24.24 8.73
N ILE A 80 0.51 23.83 9.97
CA ILE A 80 0.05 22.52 10.47
C ILE A 80 -1.48 22.45 10.48
N LYS A 81 -2.14 23.50 10.96
CA LYS A 81 -3.62 23.57 10.97
C LYS A 81 -4.16 23.60 9.55
N ALA A 82 -3.55 24.39 8.66
CA ALA A 82 -3.95 24.43 7.24
C ALA A 82 -3.81 23.06 6.58
N PHE A 83 -2.76 22.32 6.87
CA PHE A 83 -2.57 20.97 6.36
C PHE A 83 -3.73 20.04 6.74
N PHE A 84 -4.06 19.93 8.02
CA PHE A 84 -5.09 19.01 8.48
C PHE A 84 -6.51 19.47 8.17
N THR A 85 -6.75 20.80 8.09
CA THR A 85 -8.11 21.34 7.90
C THR A 85 -8.46 21.56 6.42
N VAL A 86 -7.47 21.82 5.56
CA VAL A 86 -7.70 22.16 4.15
C VAL A 86 -7.05 21.18 3.19
N TYR A 87 -5.72 21.04 3.24
CA TYR A 87 -5.00 20.23 2.26
C TYR A 87 -5.34 18.75 2.33
N LEU A 88 -5.33 18.18 3.54
CA LEU A 88 -5.57 16.76 3.74
C LEU A 88 -7.01 16.34 3.35
N PRO A 89 -8.08 17.05 3.80
CA PRO A 89 -9.45 16.72 3.37
C PRO A 89 -9.66 16.87 1.86
N LEU A 90 -9.04 17.88 1.24
CA LEU A 90 -9.16 18.08 -0.20
C LEU A 90 -8.46 16.97 -1.01
N SER A 91 -7.36 16.44 -0.48
CA SER A 91 -6.56 15.38 -1.11
C SER A 91 -6.99 13.97 -0.69
N TYR A 92 -7.91 13.84 0.26
CA TYR A 92 -8.36 12.55 0.78
C TYR A 92 -8.82 11.57 -0.31
N PRO A 93 -9.60 11.98 -1.36
CA PRO A 93 -10.02 11.06 -2.42
C PRO A 93 -8.84 10.45 -3.19
N ALA A 94 -7.79 11.23 -3.42
CA ALA A 94 -6.59 10.78 -4.13
C ALA A 94 -5.72 9.85 -3.26
N ILE A 95 -5.54 10.19 -1.98
CA ILE A 95 -4.83 9.36 -1.02
C ILE A 95 -5.55 8.02 -0.88
N PHE A 96 -6.86 8.05 -0.76
CA PHE A 96 -7.67 6.84 -0.65
C PHE A 96 -7.58 5.97 -1.90
N ALA A 97 -7.59 6.56 -3.10
CA ALA A 97 -7.39 5.82 -4.36
C ALA A 97 -6.01 5.15 -4.39
N GLY A 98 -4.96 5.84 -3.96
CA GLY A 98 -3.61 5.26 -3.85
C GLY A 98 -3.54 4.10 -2.87
N THR A 99 -4.24 4.21 -1.75
CA THR A 99 -4.30 3.16 -0.74
C THR A 99 -5.01 1.91 -1.28
N ILE A 100 -6.13 2.07 -1.97
CA ILE A 100 -6.84 0.95 -2.61
C ILE A 100 -5.95 0.25 -3.65
N LEU A 101 -5.24 1.05 -4.47
CA LEU A 101 -4.31 0.50 -5.46
C LEU A 101 -3.21 -0.33 -4.78
N ALA A 102 -2.64 0.17 -3.70
CA ALA A 102 -1.63 -0.53 -2.91
C ALA A 102 -2.19 -1.83 -2.29
N ILE A 103 -3.41 -1.81 -1.76
CA ILE A 103 -4.07 -3.00 -1.22
C ILE A 103 -4.29 -4.06 -2.31
N MET A 104 -4.78 -3.65 -3.49
CA MET A 104 -5.02 -4.60 -4.59
C MET A 104 -3.72 -5.22 -5.08
N GLU A 105 -2.66 -4.43 -5.22
CA GLU A 105 -1.33 -4.93 -5.59
C GLU A 105 -0.78 -5.92 -4.56
N THR A 106 -0.93 -5.61 -3.28
CA THR A 106 -0.49 -6.50 -2.19
C THR A 106 -1.29 -7.81 -2.16
N LEU A 107 -2.60 -7.77 -2.40
CA LEU A 107 -3.46 -8.97 -2.41
C LEU A 107 -3.17 -9.88 -3.62
N SER A 108 -2.73 -9.31 -4.74
CA SER A 108 -2.38 -10.08 -5.94
C SER A 108 -0.92 -10.56 -5.95
N ASP A 109 -0.07 -10.06 -5.03
CA ASP A 109 1.33 -10.48 -4.98
C ASP A 109 1.46 -11.96 -4.60
N TYR A 110 2.25 -12.66 -5.38
CA TYR A 110 2.61 -14.07 -5.16
C TYR A 110 4.10 -14.21 -4.80
N GLY A 111 4.95 -13.49 -5.52
CA GLY A 111 6.39 -13.69 -5.45
C GLY A 111 6.99 -13.28 -4.11
N THR A 112 6.61 -12.12 -3.60
CA THR A 112 7.11 -11.61 -2.32
C THR A 112 6.64 -12.49 -1.17
N VAL A 113 5.33 -12.78 -1.09
CA VAL A 113 4.77 -13.56 0.01
C VAL A 113 5.28 -15.00 0.02
N LEU A 114 5.49 -15.61 -1.15
CA LEU A 114 6.10 -16.92 -1.27
C LEU A 114 7.54 -16.91 -0.75
N TYR A 115 8.32 -15.89 -1.12
CA TYR A 115 9.70 -15.73 -0.69
C TYR A 115 9.83 -15.58 0.84
N PHE A 116 8.87 -14.90 1.48
CA PHE A 116 8.79 -14.75 2.93
C PHE A 116 8.15 -15.95 3.64
N GLY A 117 7.76 -17.00 2.90
CA GLY A 117 7.13 -18.20 3.45
C GLY A 117 5.72 -17.97 4.02
N ILE A 118 5.01 -16.96 3.54
CA ILE A 118 3.69 -16.57 4.05
C ILE A 118 2.61 -17.18 3.19
N GLU A 119 1.69 -17.91 3.82
CA GLU A 119 0.52 -18.49 3.17
C GLU A 119 -0.56 -17.42 2.97
N THR A 120 -0.70 -16.96 1.74
CA THR A 120 -1.76 -16.02 1.32
C THR A 120 -2.70 -16.70 0.32
N PHE A 121 -3.81 -16.02 -0.02
CA PHE A 121 -4.72 -16.55 -1.04
C PHE A 121 -4.02 -16.77 -2.39
N SER A 122 -3.16 -15.85 -2.82
CA SER A 122 -2.38 -15.98 -4.06
C SER A 122 -1.47 -17.21 -4.02
N VAL A 123 -0.75 -17.45 -2.93
CA VAL A 123 0.07 -18.66 -2.74
C VAL A 123 -0.80 -19.91 -2.70
N GLY A 124 -1.94 -19.87 -2.01
CA GLY A 124 -2.88 -20.99 -1.95
C GLY A 124 -3.43 -21.39 -3.31
N ILE A 125 -3.77 -20.42 -4.18
CA ILE A 125 -4.22 -20.67 -5.55
C ILE A 125 -3.13 -21.39 -6.33
N PHE A 126 -1.90 -20.89 -6.30
CA PHE A 126 -0.79 -21.50 -7.04
C PHE A 126 -0.43 -22.90 -6.51
N LYS A 127 -0.39 -23.10 -5.21
CA LYS A 127 -0.13 -24.41 -4.59
C LYS A 127 -1.22 -25.43 -4.95
N SER A 128 -2.48 -25.03 -4.90
CA SER A 128 -3.61 -25.90 -5.26
C SER A 128 -3.51 -26.32 -6.71
N TRP A 129 -3.31 -25.37 -7.62
CA TRP A 129 -3.29 -25.65 -9.05
C TRP A 129 -2.03 -26.41 -9.47
N PHE A 130 -0.84 -25.85 -9.23
CA PHE A 130 0.44 -26.40 -9.72
C PHE A 130 1.07 -27.42 -8.79
N GLY A 131 0.84 -27.31 -7.47
CA GLY A 131 1.40 -28.22 -6.47
C GLY A 131 0.59 -29.50 -6.33
N TYR A 132 -0.73 -29.39 -6.21
CA TYR A 132 -1.63 -30.53 -5.96
C TYR A 132 -2.37 -31.00 -7.21
N GLY A 133 -2.32 -30.26 -8.32
CA GLY A 133 -3.10 -30.57 -9.53
C GLY A 133 -4.60 -30.37 -9.36
N ASP A 134 -5.03 -29.72 -8.26
CA ASP A 134 -6.43 -29.48 -7.95
C ASP A 134 -6.87 -28.10 -8.47
N LEU A 135 -7.34 -28.08 -9.72
CA LEU A 135 -7.91 -26.88 -10.33
C LEU A 135 -9.20 -26.45 -9.63
N GLY A 136 -10.02 -27.39 -9.14
CA GLY A 136 -11.27 -27.07 -8.44
C GLY A 136 -11.01 -26.34 -7.12
N GLY A 137 -10.05 -26.82 -6.33
CA GLY A 137 -9.61 -26.13 -5.12
C GLY A 137 -9.05 -24.74 -5.39
N ALA A 138 -8.21 -24.61 -6.44
CA ALA A 138 -7.66 -23.31 -6.84
C ALA A 138 -8.76 -22.30 -7.21
N ILE A 139 -9.78 -22.73 -7.97
CA ILE A 139 -10.92 -21.89 -8.36
C ILE A 139 -11.71 -21.46 -7.11
N ASN A 140 -11.95 -22.34 -6.16
CA ASN A 140 -12.66 -22.00 -4.93
C ASN A 140 -11.93 -20.92 -4.12
N ILE A 141 -10.62 -21.05 -3.96
CA ILE A 141 -9.79 -20.04 -3.27
C ILE A 141 -9.81 -18.71 -4.05
N ALA A 142 -9.72 -18.75 -5.38
CA ALA A 142 -9.79 -17.56 -6.22
C ALA A 142 -11.13 -16.83 -6.11
N ILE A 143 -12.25 -17.57 -6.04
CA ILE A 143 -13.59 -16.98 -5.83
C ILE A 143 -13.67 -16.29 -4.47
N ILE A 144 -13.13 -16.88 -3.41
CA ILE A 144 -13.11 -16.24 -2.07
C ILE A 144 -12.30 -14.94 -2.13
N LEU A 145 -11.14 -14.95 -2.74
CA LEU A 145 -10.32 -13.74 -2.92
C LEU A 145 -11.08 -12.67 -3.73
N LEU A 146 -11.74 -13.06 -4.82
CA LEU A 146 -12.52 -12.16 -5.67
C LEU A 146 -13.67 -11.51 -4.88
N VAL A 147 -14.41 -12.28 -4.09
CA VAL A 147 -15.47 -11.74 -3.23
C VAL A 147 -14.90 -10.76 -2.22
N PHE A 148 -13.76 -11.07 -1.62
CA PHE A 148 -13.09 -10.18 -0.67
C PHE A 148 -12.68 -8.85 -1.31
N VAL A 149 -12.06 -8.90 -2.49
CA VAL A 149 -11.69 -7.70 -3.28
C VAL A 149 -12.94 -6.90 -3.65
N PHE A 150 -14.00 -7.58 -4.08
CA PHE A 150 -15.26 -6.92 -4.43
C PHE A 150 -15.88 -6.18 -3.24
N LEU A 151 -15.85 -6.77 -2.04
CA LEU A 151 -16.30 -6.11 -0.82
C LEU A 151 -15.48 -4.85 -0.51
N ILE A 152 -14.16 -4.90 -0.68
CA ILE A 152 -13.30 -3.72 -0.51
C ILE A 152 -13.72 -2.60 -1.48
N LEU A 153 -13.95 -2.93 -2.75
CA LEU A 153 -14.40 -1.96 -3.76
C LEU A 153 -15.79 -1.38 -3.48
N LEU A 154 -16.71 -2.19 -2.95
CA LEU A 154 -18.02 -1.69 -2.52
C LEU A 154 -17.91 -0.70 -1.35
N VAL A 155 -17.08 -1.02 -0.37
CA VAL A 155 -16.82 -0.10 0.76
C VAL A 155 -16.21 1.20 0.24
N GLU A 156 -15.21 1.11 -0.64
CA GLU A 156 -14.63 2.27 -1.31
C GLU A 156 -15.67 3.14 -2.00
N HIS A 157 -16.49 2.53 -2.85
CA HIS A 157 -17.52 3.25 -3.61
C HIS A 157 -18.49 4.00 -2.69
N ASN A 158 -18.91 3.39 -1.62
CA ASN A 158 -19.82 4.00 -0.64
C ASN A 158 -19.16 5.18 0.10
N ILE A 159 -17.89 5.06 0.47
CA ILE A 159 -17.14 6.14 1.11
C ILE A 159 -16.97 7.31 0.16
N ARG A 160 -16.61 7.08 -1.10
CA ARG A 160 -16.49 8.14 -2.12
C ARG A 160 -17.80 8.87 -2.37
N LYS A 161 -18.93 8.16 -2.41
CA LYS A 161 -20.24 8.81 -2.54
C LYS A 161 -20.50 9.79 -1.39
N LYS A 162 -20.28 9.38 -0.15
CA LYS A 162 -20.48 10.25 1.03
C LYS A 162 -19.63 11.52 0.97
N LEU A 163 -18.37 11.40 0.54
CA LEU A 163 -17.46 12.55 0.44
C LEU A 163 -17.88 13.56 -0.65
N LYS A 164 -18.40 13.08 -1.79
CA LYS A 164 -18.92 13.97 -2.85
C LYS A 164 -20.16 14.74 -2.42
N PHE A 165 -21.06 14.14 -1.66
CA PHE A 165 -22.25 14.81 -1.14
C PHE A 165 -21.93 15.91 -0.12
N SER A 166 -20.90 15.71 0.71
CA SER A 166 -20.47 16.71 1.70
C SER A 166 -19.88 17.98 1.07
N SER A 167 -19.28 17.88 -0.12
CA SER A 167 -18.71 19.04 -0.81
C SER A 167 -19.74 19.87 -1.60
N SER A 168 -20.89 19.28 -1.98
CA SER A 168 -21.93 20.00 -2.74
C SER A 168 -22.94 20.75 -1.86
N THR A 169 -23.06 20.40 -0.58
CA THR A 169 -24.03 21.03 0.33
C THR A 169 -23.50 22.34 0.94
N ASN A 170 -22.22 22.66 0.79
CA ASN A 170 -21.64 23.92 1.28
C ASN A 170 -21.53 25.02 0.21
N SER A 171 -22.16 24.86 -0.94
CA SER A 171 -22.16 25.86 -2.05
C SER A 171 -23.53 26.47 -2.35
N SER A 172 -24.46 26.44 -1.40
CA SER A 172 -25.75 27.17 -1.48
C SER A 172 -25.86 28.23 -0.39
#